data_b138972ac77466f447e0e84ee801a5df
#
_entry.id   b138972ac77466f447e0e84ee801a5df
#
_cell.length_a   1.000
_cell.length_b   1.000
_cell.length_c   1.000
_cell.angle_alpha   90.00
_cell.angle_beta   90.00
_cell.angle_gamma   90.00
#
_symmetry.space_group_name_H-M   'P 1'
#
loop_
_entity.id
_entity.type
_entity.pdbx_description
1 polymer ?
#
loop_
_entity_poly.entity_id
_entity_poly.type
_entity_poly.pdbx_seq_one_letter_code
_entity_poly.pdbx_strand_id
1 'polypeptide(L)'
;MDILELRRYCLSLPLAEECTPFDETTLVFKIGGKMFCYTDMVEFRWIAVKCDPDRAVLLRERYPELVTPAFHSNKRHWNGIRTDGDLPDAFIREQLRHSYLLVAAGITPKALRQEIRNQIEKACLLYTSPSPRD
;
A
#
# COMPACT_ATOMS: atom_id res chain seq x y z
N MET A 1 -13.57 -4.72 1.20
CA MET A 1 -12.43 -5.62 0.90
C MET A 1 -12.18 -6.51 2.10
N ASP A 2 -12.04 -7.80 1.91
CA ASP A 2 -11.70 -8.71 3.01
C ASP A 2 -10.20 -9.03 2.97
N ILE A 3 -9.74 -9.77 3.99
CA ILE A 3 -8.31 -10.06 4.14
C ILE A 3 -7.76 -10.93 2.99
N LEU A 4 -8.58 -11.81 2.44
CA LEU A 4 -8.14 -12.64 1.33
C LEU A 4 -7.97 -11.82 0.05
N GLU A 5 -8.86 -10.86 -0.17
CA GLU A 5 -8.76 -9.95 -1.31
C GLU A 5 -7.54 -9.05 -1.16
N LEU A 6 -7.26 -8.57 0.05
CA LEU A 6 -6.06 -7.77 0.32
C LEU A 6 -4.81 -8.56 -0.03
N ARG A 7 -4.72 -9.79 0.47
CA ARG A 7 -3.56 -10.64 0.20
C ARG A 7 -3.40 -10.91 -1.28
N ARG A 8 -4.50 -11.22 -1.95
CA ARG A 8 -4.47 -11.51 -3.39
C ARG A 8 -3.92 -10.31 -4.17
N TYR A 9 -4.42 -9.13 -3.86
CA TYR A 9 -3.97 -7.93 -4.56
C TYR A 9 -2.50 -7.62 -4.26
N CYS A 10 -2.13 -7.57 -2.99
CA CYS A 10 -0.76 -7.22 -2.61
C CYS A 10 0.26 -8.20 -3.18
N LEU A 11 -0.06 -9.49 -3.16
CA LEU A 11 0.87 -10.51 -3.67
C LEU A 11 0.88 -10.57 -5.19
N SER A 12 -0.08 -9.93 -5.85
CA SER A 12 -0.04 -9.80 -7.32
C SER A 12 0.95 -8.74 -7.77
N LEU A 13 1.37 -7.86 -6.87
CA LEU A 13 2.33 -6.81 -7.21
C LEU A 13 3.73 -7.44 -7.34
N PRO A 14 4.52 -7.02 -8.35
CA PRO A 14 5.78 -7.67 -8.65
C PRO A 14 6.73 -7.74 -7.45
N LEU A 15 7.23 -8.93 -7.16
CA LEU A 15 8.21 -9.19 -6.11
C LEU A 15 7.75 -8.85 -4.71
N ALA A 16 6.45 -8.65 -4.51
CA ALA A 16 5.89 -8.38 -3.19
C ALA A 16 5.87 -9.66 -2.35
N GLU A 17 6.11 -9.51 -1.05
CA GLU A 17 6.17 -10.61 -0.10
C GLU A 17 5.32 -10.30 1.12
N GLU A 18 4.81 -11.32 1.78
CA GLU A 18 4.09 -11.15 3.04
C GLU A 18 4.88 -11.79 4.18
N CYS A 19 4.74 -11.24 5.38
CA CYS A 19 5.38 -11.78 6.57
C CYS A 19 4.69 -11.27 7.83
N THR A 20 5.05 -11.84 8.98
CA THR A 20 4.55 -11.40 10.28
C THR A 20 5.75 -11.13 11.18
N PRO A 21 6.51 -10.04 10.93
CA PRO A 21 7.77 -9.83 11.63
C PRO A 21 7.62 -9.30 13.06
N PHE A 22 6.47 -8.77 13.43
CA PHE A 22 6.27 -8.14 14.74
C PHE A 22 5.58 -9.04 15.74
N ASP A 23 4.52 -9.72 15.32
CA ASP A 23 3.75 -10.62 16.15
C ASP A 23 2.93 -11.56 15.26
N GLU A 24 2.10 -12.40 15.86
CA GLU A 24 1.36 -13.43 15.11
C GLU A 24 0.15 -12.87 14.36
N THR A 25 -0.28 -11.66 14.68
CA THR A 25 -1.52 -11.10 14.13
C THR A 25 -1.31 -9.94 13.17
N THR A 26 -0.11 -9.36 13.13
CA THR A 26 0.17 -8.23 12.24
C THR A 26 0.77 -8.73 10.94
N LEU A 27 -0.01 -8.67 9.87
CA LEU A 27 0.42 -9.08 8.54
C LEU A 27 1.05 -7.89 7.84
N VAL A 28 2.24 -8.10 7.29
CA VAL A 28 3.00 -7.04 6.63
C VAL A 28 3.31 -7.47 5.20
N PHE A 29 3.14 -6.54 4.27
CA PHE A 29 3.52 -6.73 2.87
C PHE A 29 4.73 -5.87 2.56
N LYS A 30 5.74 -6.45 1.92
CA LYS A 30 7.03 -5.81 1.66
C LYS A 30 7.41 -5.90 0.20
N ILE A 31 8.22 -4.93 -0.21
CA ILE A 31 8.91 -4.96 -1.48
C ILE A 31 10.36 -4.57 -1.23
N GLY A 32 11.29 -5.43 -1.66
CA GLY A 32 12.70 -5.18 -1.45
C GLY A 32 13.08 -5.06 0.02
N GLY A 33 12.37 -5.77 0.91
CA GLY A 33 12.63 -5.75 2.33
C GLY A 33 12.00 -4.59 3.09
N LYS A 34 11.27 -3.70 2.41
CA LYS A 34 10.62 -2.57 3.06
C LYS A 34 9.11 -2.70 2.96
N MET A 35 8.41 -2.41 4.05
CA MET A 35 6.96 -2.58 4.08
C MET A 35 6.25 -1.48 3.31
N PHE A 36 5.16 -1.85 2.64
CA PHE A 36 4.28 -0.89 1.98
C PHE A 36 2.84 -0.99 2.46
N CYS A 37 2.53 -2.02 3.24
CA CYS A 37 1.20 -2.18 3.84
C CYS A 37 1.30 -3.07 5.06
N TYR A 38 0.52 -2.77 6.10
CA TYR A 38 0.35 -3.71 7.20
C TYR A 38 -1.08 -3.62 7.73
N THR A 39 -1.51 -4.70 8.37
CA THR A 39 -2.86 -4.79 8.91
C THR A 39 -2.93 -5.82 10.02
N ASP A 40 -4.00 -5.75 10.82
CA ASP A 40 -4.30 -6.76 11.84
C ASP A 40 -5.16 -7.83 11.18
N MET A 41 -4.69 -9.09 11.24
CA MET A 41 -5.41 -10.21 10.62
C MET A 41 -6.65 -10.62 11.41
N VAL A 42 -6.68 -10.33 12.70
CA VAL A 42 -7.79 -10.72 13.56
C VAL A 42 -8.94 -9.75 13.46
N GLU A 43 -8.63 -8.45 13.61
CA GLU A 43 -9.64 -7.41 13.50
C GLU A 43 -9.36 -6.58 12.25
N PHE A 44 -9.66 -7.17 11.12
CA PHE A 44 -9.36 -6.54 9.83
C PHE A 44 -10.36 -5.42 9.56
N ARG A 45 -10.06 -4.21 10.08
CA ARG A 45 -10.86 -3.02 9.87
C ARG A 45 -10.09 -1.92 9.19
N TRP A 46 -8.77 -1.96 9.28
CA TRP A 46 -7.88 -0.93 8.74
C TRP A 46 -6.70 -1.55 8.06
N ILE A 47 -6.21 -0.89 7.03
CA ILE A 47 -4.86 -1.15 6.51
C ILE A 47 -4.06 0.13 6.68
N ALA A 48 -2.76 -0.01 6.88
CA ALA A 48 -1.84 1.13 6.90
C ALA A 48 -1.03 1.09 5.62
N VAL A 49 -0.98 2.21 4.92
CA VAL A 49 -0.25 2.32 3.65
C VAL A 49 0.57 3.60 3.64
N LYS A 50 1.70 3.55 2.94
CA LYS A 50 2.54 4.73 2.79
C LYS A 50 1.91 5.66 1.75
N CYS A 51 2.08 6.96 1.96
CA CYS A 51 1.47 7.94 1.08
C CYS A 51 2.36 9.19 1.00
N ASP A 52 2.37 9.82 -0.16
CA ASP A 52 2.97 11.13 -0.31
C ASP A 52 2.33 12.09 0.70
N PRO A 53 3.12 12.90 1.45
CA PRO A 53 2.57 13.71 2.53
C PRO A 53 1.46 14.68 2.12
N ASP A 54 1.59 15.31 0.97
CA ASP A 54 0.55 16.25 0.50
C ASP A 54 -0.73 15.52 0.14
N ARG A 55 -0.59 14.38 -0.54
CA ARG A 55 -1.72 13.53 -0.87
C ARG A 55 -2.39 12.97 0.39
N ALA A 56 -1.58 12.63 1.40
CA ALA A 56 -2.10 12.09 2.65
C ALA A 56 -3.06 13.08 3.32
N VAL A 57 -2.66 14.35 3.38
CA VAL A 57 -3.50 15.40 3.98
C VAL A 57 -4.80 15.55 3.20
N LEU A 58 -4.71 15.62 1.87
CA LEU A 58 -5.90 15.76 1.03
C LEU A 58 -6.88 14.62 1.20
N LEU A 59 -6.39 13.39 1.29
CA LEU A 59 -7.24 12.23 1.47
C LEU A 59 -7.91 12.23 2.84
N ARG A 60 -7.20 12.65 3.89
CA ARG A 60 -7.77 12.76 5.23
C ARG A 60 -8.88 13.81 5.28
N GLU A 61 -8.71 14.91 4.55
CA GLU A 61 -9.73 15.95 4.50
C GLU A 61 -10.95 15.49 3.72
N ARG A 62 -10.72 14.76 2.63
CA ARG A 62 -11.82 14.29 1.78
C ARG A 62 -12.61 13.15 2.40
N TYR A 63 -11.94 12.28 3.17
CA TYR A 63 -12.56 11.10 3.78
C TYR A 63 -12.26 11.06 5.27
N PRO A 64 -12.79 12.03 6.05
CA PRO A 64 -12.29 12.28 7.41
C PRO A 64 -12.40 11.14 8.40
N GLU A 65 -13.33 10.20 8.21
CA GLU A 65 -13.43 9.07 9.12
C GLU A 65 -12.95 7.77 8.51
N LEU A 66 -12.64 7.79 7.23
CA LEU A 66 -12.24 6.59 6.49
C LEU A 66 -10.76 6.57 6.18
N VAL A 67 -10.12 7.74 6.16
CA VAL A 67 -8.68 7.88 5.96
C VAL A 67 -8.13 8.74 7.08
N THR A 68 -7.24 8.16 7.91
CA THR A 68 -6.68 8.83 9.07
C THR A 68 -5.18 8.62 9.12
N PRO A 69 -4.44 9.41 9.94
CA PRO A 69 -3.03 9.09 10.15
C PRO A 69 -2.90 7.70 10.77
N ALA A 70 -1.90 6.95 10.34
CA ALA A 70 -1.66 5.63 10.92
C ALA A 70 -1.02 5.78 12.30
N PHE A 71 -1.58 5.10 13.31
CA PHE A 71 -1.20 5.31 14.70
C PHE A 71 0.20 4.84 15.06
N HIS A 72 0.68 3.76 14.43
CA HIS A 72 1.95 3.12 14.79
C HIS A 72 3.07 3.43 13.82
N SER A 73 2.89 4.44 12.98
CA SER A 73 3.84 4.78 11.95
C SER A 73 4.02 6.29 11.88
N ASN A 74 4.95 6.74 11.05
CA ASN A 74 5.14 8.16 10.81
C ASN A 74 3.87 8.74 10.17
N LYS A 75 3.15 9.57 10.95
CA LYS A 75 1.83 10.07 10.54
C LYS A 75 1.88 10.97 9.32
N ARG A 76 3.04 11.50 8.99
CA ARG A 76 3.20 12.35 7.81
C ARG A 76 3.22 11.52 6.54
N HIS A 77 3.74 10.28 6.61
CA HIS A 77 3.95 9.43 5.45
C HIS A 77 3.06 8.20 5.41
N TRP A 78 2.25 7.97 6.44
CA TRP A 78 1.42 6.77 6.51
C TRP A 78 -0.02 7.11 6.83
N ASN A 79 -0.93 6.54 6.06
CA ASN A 79 -2.37 6.66 6.29
C ASN A 79 -2.96 5.33 6.70
N GLY A 80 -3.94 5.40 7.60
CA GLY A 80 -4.83 4.28 7.86
C GLY A 80 -6.05 4.40 6.96
N ILE A 81 -6.37 3.31 6.26
CA ILE A 81 -7.50 3.25 5.33
C ILE A 81 -8.51 2.26 5.89
N ARG A 82 -9.76 2.69 6.04
CA ARG A 82 -10.82 1.83 6.56
C ARG A 82 -11.23 0.81 5.53
N THR A 83 -11.26 -0.48 5.91
CA THR A 83 -11.62 -1.55 4.99
C THR A 83 -13.07 -1.99 5.16
N ASP A 84 -13.68 -1.67 6.29
CA ASP A 84 -15.07 -2.04 6.60
C ASP A 84 -16.05 -0.87 6.43
N GLY A 85 -15.61 0.21 5.81
CA GLY A 85 -16.46 1.37 5.57
C GLY A 85 -16.95 1.42 4.14
N ASP A 86 -17.29 2.62 3.69
CA ASP A 86 -17.93 2.81 2.38
C ASP A 86 -16.95 3.05 1.24
N LEU A 87 -15.64 2.91 1.48
CA LEU A 87 -14.67 3.11 0.41
C LEU A 87 -14.73 1.96 -0.61
N PRO A 88 -14.81 2.29 -1.90
CA PRO A 88 -14.81 1.24 -2.92
C PRO A 88 -13.51 0.45 -2.93
N ASP A 89 -13.60 -0.83 -3.28
CA ASP A 89 -12.40 -1.66 -3.38
C ASP A 89 -11.39 -1.08 -4.37
N ALA A 90 -11.87 -0.48 -5.45
CA ALA A 90 -10.98 0.14 -6.44
C ALA A 90 -10.17 1.28 -5.83
N PHE A 91 -10.77 2.06 -4.94
CA PHE A 91 -10.06 3.13 -4.23
C PHE A 91 -8.98 2.54 -3.32
N ILE A 92 -9.33 1.48 -2.58
CA ILE A 92 -8.38 0.83 -1.67
C ILE A 92 -7.20 0.26 -2.45
N ARG A 93 -7.47 -0.42 -3.56
CA ARG A 93 -6.41 -0.96 -4.42
C ARG A 93 -5.50 0.15 -4.95
N GLU A 94 -6.07 1.31 -5.28
CA GLU A 94 -5.27 2.43 -5.76
C GLU A 94 -4.31 2.92 -4.68
N GLN A 95 -4.78 2.99 -3.42
CA GLN A 95 -3.92 3.41 -2.32
C GLN A 95 -2.81 2.39 -2.06
N LEU A 96 -3.12 1.12 -2.19
CA LEU A 96 -2.11 0.06 -2.07
C LEU A 96 -1.05 0.17 -3.17
N ARG A 97 -1.49 0.39 -4.41
CA ARG A 97 -0.58 0.53 -5.54
C ARG A 97 0.31 1.76 -5.36
N HIS A 98 -0.28 2.88 -4.94
CA HIS A 98 0.48 4.11 -4.70
C HIS A 98 1.56 3.86 -3.65
N SER A 99 1.20 3.20 -2.55
CA SER A 99 2.15 2.87 -1.49
C SER A 99 3.28 1.98 -2.00
N TYR A 100 2.92 0.93 -2.73
CA TYR A 100 3.89 0.01 -3.32
C TYR A 100 4.89 0.76 -4.21
N LEU A 101 4.40 1.63 -5.11
CA LEU A 101 5.26 2.35 -6.02
C LEU A 101 6.18 3.33 -5.30
N LEU A 102 5.68 3.99 -4.25
CA LEU A 102 6.52 4.89 -3.45
C LEU A 102 7.68 4.14 -2.79
N VAL A 103 7.37 3.00 -2.19
CA VAL A 103 8.39 2.21 -1.51
C VAL A 103 9.38 1.64 -2.50
N ALA A 104 8.86 1.12 -3.63
CA ALA A 104 9.71 0.52 -4.65
C ALA A 104 10.72 1.53 -5.23
N ALA A 105 10.32 2.79 -5.34
CA ALA A 105 11.20 3.83 -5.90
C ALA A 105 12.40 4.15 -5.00
N GLY A 106 12.32 3.78 -3.71
CA GLY A 106 13.39 4.06 -2.75
C GLY A 106 14.20 2.86 -2.32
N ILE A 107 14.03 1.72 -2.97
CA ILE A 107 14.73 0.50 -2.57
C ILE A 107 16.23 0.59 -2.90
N THR A 108 17.04 0.06 -1.98
CA THR A 108 18.49 -0.06 -2.18
C THR A 108 18.88 -1.51 -1.99
N PRO A 109 19.94 -1.98 -2.66
CA PRO A 109 20.83 -1.23 -3.56
C PRO A 109 20.17 -0.90 -4.90
N LYS A 110 20.82 -0.05 -5.67
CA LYS A 110 20.29 0.44 -6.95
C LYS A 110 19.98 -0.71 -7.92
N ALA A 111 20.81 -1.75 -7.92
CA ALA A 111 20.58 -2.89 -8.79
C ALA A 111 19.25 -3.57 -8.51
N LEU A 112 18.91 -3.75 -7.23
CA LEU A 112 17.63 -4.33 -6.84
C LEU A 112 16.48 -3.41 -7.24
N ARG A 113 16.64 -2.11 -7.02
CA ARG A 113 15.62 -1.13 -7.41
C ARG A 113 15.35 -1.18 -8.92
N GLN A 114 16.41 -1.33 -9.73
CA GLN A 114 16.24 -1.41 -11.16
C GLN A 114 15.52 -2.70 -11.56
N GLU A 115 15.83 -3.80 -10.90
CA GLU A 115 15.15 -5.07 -11.18
C GLU A 115 13.66 -4.96 -10.86
N ILE A 116 13.32 -4.35 -9.72
CA ILE A 116 11.93 -4.13 -9.34
C ILE A 116 11.23 -3.26 -10.38
N ARG A 117 11.89 -2.18 -10.82
CA ARG A 117 11.33 -1.30 -11.82
C ARG A 117 11.07 -2.02 -13.15
N ASN A 118 12.00 -2.90 -13.54
CA ASN A 118 11.81 -3.69 -14.76
C ASN A 118 10.57 -4.58 -14.64
N GLN A 119 10.37 -5.20 -13.49
CA GLN A 119 9.20 -6.04 -13.26
C GLN A 119 7.91 -5.23 -13.26
N ILE A 120 7.94 -4.02 -12.69
CA ILE A 120 6.79 -3.14 -12.69
C ILE A 120 6.41 -2.74 -14.11
N GLU A 121 7.40 -2.39 -14.93
CA GLU A 121 7.15 -2.01 -16.31
C GLU A 121 6.61 -3.20 -17.11
N LYS A 122 7.16 -4.39 -16.89
CA LYS A 122 6.71 -5.59 -17.55
C LYS A 122 5.26 -5.91 -17.19
N ALA A 123 4.85 -5.62 -15.97
CA ALA A 123 3.48 -5.83 -15.53
C ALA A 123 2.54 -4.68 -15.91
N CYS A 124 3.08 -3.63 -16.54
CA CYS A 124 2.32 -2.46 -16.97
C CYS A 124 1.65 -1.71 -15.83
N LEU A 125 2.19 -1.81 -14.61
CA LEU A 125 1.60 -1.13 -13.47
C LEU A 125 1.63 0.39 -13.57
N LEU A 126 2.65 0.92 -14.24
CA LEU A 126 2.77 2.37 -14.42
C LEU A 126 1.67 2.92 -15.33
N TYR A 127 1.10 2.06 -16.17
CA TYR A 127 0.08 2.48 -17.13
C TYR A 127 -1.33 2.19 -16.66
N THR A 128 -1.49 1.64 -15.47
CA THR A 128 -2.82 1.40 -14.91
C THR A 128 -3.31 2.60 -14.13
N SER A 129 -2.53 3.65 -14.06
CA SER A 129 -2.94 4.89 -13.45
C SER A 129 -4.16 5.44 -14.17
N PRO A 130 -5.08 6.05 -13.46
CA PRO A 130 -6.28 6.60 -14.09
C PRO A 130 -6.00 7.76 -15.01
N SER A 131 -4.83 8.26 -15.06
CA SER A 131 -4.50 9.26 -16.03
C SER A 131 -4.45 8.61 -17.39
N PRO A 132 -5.10 8.88 -18.20
CA PRO A 132 -4.85 8.40 -19.50
C PRO A 132 -4.26 9.46 -20.34
N ARG A 133 -3.68 9.41 -20.09
CA ARG A 133 -3.37 9.92 -20.55
C ARG A 133 -3.70 10.32 -21.13
N ASP A 134 -3.90 10.20 -21.30
CA ASP A 134 -4.07 10.44 -21.75
C ASP A 134 -4.06 10.76 -22.02
#